data_fa9d75882ac4768a72ca8bdf977f42cc
#
_entry.id   fa9d75882ac4768a72ca8bdf977f42cc
#
_cell.length_a   1.000
_cell.length_b   1.000
_cell.length_c   1.000
_cell.angle_alpha   90.00
_cell.angle_beta   90.00
_cell.angle_gamma   90.00
#
_symmetry.space_group_name_H-M   'P 1'
#
loop_
_entity.id
_entity.type
_entity.pdbx_description
1 polymer ?
#
loop_
_entity_poly.entity_id
_entity_poly.type
_entity_poly.pdbx_seq_one_letter_code
_entity_poly.pdbx_strand_id
1 'polypeptide(L)'
;MAEVVSYMSSFEVTAVDPYAATPTFVQRHSAVVAAFAVFAFTVVLTVLAYPPFKTPEFAYACLVPAIFWAYTRPALKLYAWTMFAAQAVAWIILLGWLRHVTWAGWLFTGSLVGAWVGVWFLAVWWAMPRMLGRLTPVRLVGMLGLAGVWVLVEWTRTWLLGGFPWLPLAASQWTMVSMLQIAAYTGAYGISFVVVAVNIGFAAYAHRLFREGATGLNKRSQEFFLALFLVLACFSLHVTETFKRGQFSTPLANVAFVQPYIPQTIKWDPANGPGILQVLEKTTMTAAGLFPDLILWPEAVTPWAVRGNDDVRGFVEALARRARTPLLLGSIAIENAGKPDEQWFNGAFIVSPEFGLAPGYYAKRHLVPFGEYVPLRPIFGWMKKFVPIGDDFMRGLDSAPIVTRLRNQSVVIGPLICYEDIFPNLARASALAGSDVLAVVTNDAWYGEGGAAYQHAAHSVLRAVETRRPVLRCGNAGWSGWIDEFGTVRFTVLDEGESVYFRGAQAVEVSRDSRWISRQSFYAEHGDWFILATAAVAGLGALMLSQSTPKKGDDSV
;
A
#
# COMPACT_ATOMS: atom_id res chain seq x y z
N MET A 1 82.21 11.08 -5.57
CA MET A 1 81.74 11.33 -4.17
C MET A 1 80.55 12.29 -4.09
N ALA A 2 79.98 12.69 -5.20
CA ALA A 2 78.81 13.61 -5.20
C ALA A 2 77.43 12.93 -5.50
N GLU A 3 77.42 11.65 -5.83
CA GLU A 3 76.19 10.93 -6.15
C GLU A 3 75.61 10.06 -5.03
N VAL A 4 76.32 9.92 -3.90
CA VAL A 4 75.87 9.12 -2.75
C VAL A 4 75.11 9.96 -1.68
N VAL A 5 75.19 11.31 -1.78
CA VAL A 5 74.53 12.21 -0.79
C VAL A 5 73.08 12.53 -1.20
N SER A 6 72.64 12.23 -2.46
CA SER A 6 71.29 12.54 -2.93
C SER A 6 70.23 11.46 -2.61
N TYR A 7 70.60 10.32 -2.06
CA TYR A 7 69.67 9.22 -1.78
C TYR A 7 69.27 9.09 -0.30
N MET A 8 69.75 9.97 0.60
CA MET A 8 69.44 9.95 2.03
C MET A 8 68.51 11.05 2.49
N SER A 9 67.91 11.87 1.62
CA SER A 9 67.06 13.00 2.04
C SER A 9 65.57 12.79 1.79
N SER A 10 65.09 11.55 1.54
CA SER A 10 63.65 11.27 1.27
C SER A 10 63.00 10.29 2.27
N PHE A 11 63.62 10.05 3.44
CA PHE A 11 62.89 9.47 4.55
C PHE A 11 62.41 10.62 5.45
N GLU A 12 61.26 11.21 5.14
CA GLU A 12 60.47 11.91 6.15
C GLU A 12 60.00 10.84 7.15
N VAL A 13 60.76 10.69 8.22
CA VAL A 13 60.29 10.05 9.45
C VAL A 13 59.21 10.99 9.98
N THR A 14 57.95 10.69 9.63
CA THR A 14 56.81 11.28 10.33
C THR A 14 56.98 10.95 11.79
N ALA A 15 57.44 11.94 12.59
CA ALA A 15 57.53 11.84 14.02
C ALA A 15 56.15 11.46 14.56
N VAL A 16 55.99 10.24 15.01
CA VAL A 16 54.81 9.79 15.73
C VAL A 16 54.76 10.63 17.02
N ASP A 17 53.79 11.53 17.09
CA ASP A 17 53.56 12.32 18.30
C ASP A 17 53.26 11.34 19.47
N PRO A 18 54.19 11.24 20.48
CA PRO A 18 54.01 10.31 21.58
C PRO A 18 52.83 10.69 22.49
N TYR A 19 52.21 11.86 22.29
CA TYR A 19 51.01 12.33 23.00
C TYR A 19 49.73 12.24 22.17
N ALA A 20 49.81 11.69 20.98
CA ALA A 20 48.59 11.45 20.21
C ALA A 20 47.69 10.50 21.01
N ALA A 21 46.55 11.01 21.49
CA ALA A 21 45.60 10.22 22.26
C ALA A 21 45.20 8.97 21.44
N THR A 22 45.33 7.78 22.01
CA THR A 22 44.88 6.55 21.34
C THR A 22 43.41 6.68 20.95
N PRO A 23 43.06 6.46 19.68
CA PRO A 23 41.70 6.66 19.25
C PRO A 23 40.75 5.79 20.07
N THR A 24 39.65 6.38 20.54
CA THR A 24 38.62 5.67 21.31
C THR A 24 38.03 4.53 20.48
N PHE A 25 37.37 3.56 21.13
CA PHE A 25 36.67 2.48 20.43
C PHE A 25 35.74 3.02 19.35
N VAL A 26 34.96 4.07 19.65
CA VAL A 26 34.05 4.72 18.70
C VAL A 26 34.78 5.32 17.49
N GLN A 27 35.95 5.94 17.70
CA GLN A 27 36.75 6.49 16.60
C GLN A 27 37.35 5.40 15.71
N ARG A 28 37.80 4.28 16.29
CA ARG A 28 38.33 3.13 15.53
C ARG A 28 37.27 2.43 14.72
N HIS A 29 36.02 2.39 15.20
CA HIS A 29 34.91 1.65 14.62
C HIS A 29 33.80 2.58 14.08
N SER A 30 34.12 3.85 13.85
CA SER A 30 33.12 4.88 13.49
C SER A 30 32.21 4.49 12.32
N ALA A 31 32.76 3.81 11.32
CA ALA A 31 31.96 3.34 10.15
C ALA A 31 30.94 2.26 10.55
N VAL A 32 31.31 1.32 11.44
CA VAL A 32 30.41 0.24 11.91
C VAL A 32 29.36 0.81 12.86
N VAL A 33 29.76 1.71 13.75
CA VAL A 33 28.83 2.42 14.67
C VAL A 33 27.80 3.22 13.87
N ALA A 34 28.24 3.95 12.84
CA ALA A 34 27.35 4.68 11.94
C ALA A 34 26.40 3.73 11.20
N ALA A 35 26.91 2.62 10.65
CA ALA A 35 26.10 1.61 9.99
C ALA A 35 25.01 1.04 10.92
N PHE A 36 25.37 0.69 12.16
CA PHE A 36 24.42 0.18 13.15
C PHE A 36 23.37 1.23 13.54
N ALA A 37 23.76 2.47 13.76
CA ALA A 37 22.82 3.56 14.06
C ALA A 37 21.84 3.78 12.90
N VAL A 38 22.36 3.87 11.67
CA VAL A 38 21.51 4.02 10.46
C VAL A 38 20.57 2.82 10.28
N PHE A 39 21.08 1.59 10.48
CA PHE A 39 20.26 0.39 10.49
C PHE A 39 19.10 0.51 11.48
N ALA A 40 19.39 0.78 12.75
CA ALA A 40 18.40 0.83 13.81
C ALA A 40 17.33 1.92 13.56
N PHE A 41 17.77 3.15 13.24
CA PHE A 41 16.84 4.24 12.95
C PHE A 41 15.99 3.97 11.71
N THR A 42 16.58 3.41 10.64
CA THR A 42 15.83 3.07 9.43
C THR A 42 14.76 2.02 9.73
N VAL A 43 15.08 0.97 10.48
CA VAL A 43 14.11 -0.06 10.87
C VAL A 43 12.97 0.55 11.69
N VAL A 44 13.28 1.24 12.77
CA VAL A 44 12.29 1.79 13.70
C VAL A 44 11.36 2.79 12.98
N LEU A 45 11.93 3.77 12.28
CA LEU A 45 11.16 4.81 11.61
C LEU A 45 10.31 4.23 10.46
N THR A 46 10.83 3.23 9.72
CA THR A 46 10.05 2.56 8.68
C THR A 46 8.86 1.80 9.28
N VAL A 47 9.05 1.04 10.34
CA VAL A 47 7.97 0.28 10.98
C VAL A 47 6.90 1.22 11.54
N LEU A 48 7.30 2.27 12.25
CA LEU A 48 6.38 3.23 12.85
C LEU A 48 5.61 4.08 11.81
N ALA A 49 6.14 4.21 10.59
CA ALA A 49 5.48 4.98 9.53
C ALA A 49 4.19 4.33 8.99
N TYR A 50 4.01 3.03 9.19
CA TYR A 50 2.89 2.28 8.60
C TYR A 50 1.85 1.85 9.65
N PRO A 51 0.58 1.62 9.22
CA PRO A 51 -0.41 1.04 10.11
C PRO A 51 0.04 -0.34 10.66
N PRO A 52 -0.35 -0.67 11.89
CA PRO A 52 -1.41 -0.06 12.70
C PRO A 52 -0.99 1.18 13.50
N PHE A 53 0.27 1.60 13.41
CA PHE A 53 0.73 2.79 14.10
C PHE A 53 0.05 4.04 13.52
N LYS A 54 -0.36 4.94 14.42
CA LYS A 54 -1.04 6.19 14.05
C LYS A 54 -0.04 7.36 14.00
N THR A 55 1.11 7.13 13.39
CA THR A 55 2.25 8.04 13.35
C THR A 55 2.78 8.25 11.92
N PRO A 56 1.93 8.76 10.99
CA PRO A 56 2.29 8.95 9.59
C PRO A 56 3.47 9.92 9.39
N GLU A 57 3.79 10.74 10.40
CA GLU A 57 4.90 11.70 10.39
C GLU A 57 6.26 11.02 10.23
N PHE A 58 6.42 9.81 10.74
CA PHE A 58 7.67 9.07 10.61
C PHE A 58 8.00 8.71 9.16
N ALA A 59 7.01 8.66 8.27
CA ALA A 59 7.25 8.48 6.85
C ALA A 59 8.14 9.58 6.24
N TYR A 60 8.06 10.80 6.77
CA TYR A 60 8.87 11.93 6.30
C TYR A 60 10.31 11.92 6.82
N ALA A 61 10.65 10.98 7.70
CA ALA A 61 11.96 10.86 8.32
C ALA A 61 12.60 9.48 8.13
N CYS A 62 11.86 8.46 7.73
CA CYS A 62 12.33 7.06 7.71
C CYS A 62 13.50 6.79 6.75
N LEU A 63 13.67 7.60 5.70
CA LEU A 63 14.77 7.49 4.75
C LEU A 63 15.93 8.45 5.07
N VAL A 64 15.70 9.45 5.92
CA VAL A 64 16.69 10.50 6.25
C VAL A 64 18.03 9.94 6.77
N PRO A 65 18.08 8.97 7.71
CA PRO A 65 19.33 8.46 8.23
C PRO A 65 20.24 7.87 7.14
N ALA A 66 19.65 7.09 6.23
CA ALA A 66 20.37 6.46 5.13
C ALA A 66 20.84 7.49 4.09
N ILE A 67 19.98 8.46 3.72
CA ILE A 67 20.31 9.53 2.78
C ILE A 67 21.42 10.41 3.36
N PHE A 68 21.32 10.78 4.63
CA PHE A 68 22.35 11.59 5.32
C PHE A 68 23.70 10.86 5.36
N TRP A 69 23.69 9.55 5.66
CA TRP A 69 24.91 8.76 5.67
C TRP A 69 25.55 8.63 4.30
N ALA A 70 24.76 8.54 3.21
CA ALA A 70 25.28 8.47 1.84
C ALA A 70 26.16 9.67 1.47
N TYR A 71 25.92 10.87 2.02
CA TYR A 71 26.77 12.05 1.80
C TYR A 71 28.22 11.83 2.26
N THR A 72 28.46 10.98 3.26
CA THR A 72 29.81 10.68 3.78
C THR A 72 30.58 9.69 2.91
N ARG A 73 29.99 9.20 1.81
CA ARG A 73 30.59 8.22 0.87
C ARG A 73 31.04 6.93 1.57
N PRO A 74 30.18 6.25 2.34
CA PRO A 74 30.57 4.97 2.94
C PRO A 74 30.95 3.96 1.85
N ALA A 75 31.76 2.94 2.20
CA ALA A 75 32.06 1.85 1.28
C ALA A 75 30.76 1.21 0.76
N LEU A 76 30.63 1.02 -0.54
CA LEU A 76 29.40 0.50 -1.18
C LEU A 76 28.91 -0.79 -0.52
N LYS A 77 29.82 -1.75 -0.26
CA LYS A 77 29.46 -3.02 0.36
C LYS A 77 28.84 -2.81 1.75
N LEU A 78 29.44 -1.97 2.59
CA LEU A 78 28.92 -1.67 3.92
C LEU A 78 27.55 -1.00 3.85
N TYR A 79 27.42 0.02 3.00
CA TYR A 79 26.16 0.74 2.81
C TYR A 79 25.05 -0.18 2.30
N ALA A 80 25.33 -0.94 1.23
CA ALA A 80 24.36 -1.85 0.61
C ALA A 80 23.89 -2.90 1.62
N TRP A 81 24.82 -3.63 2.28
CA TRP A 81 24.43 -4.64 3.26
C TRP A 81 23.63 -4.06 4.43
N THR A 82 24.00 -2.88 4.92
CA THR A 82 23.25 -2.21 5.99
C THR A 82 21.83 -1.90 5.54
N MET A 83 21.62 -1.37 4.33
CA MET A 83 20.31 -1.00 3.84
C MET A 83 19.43 -2.22 3.49
N PHE A 84 20.00 -3.21 2.83
CA PHE A 84 19.27 -4.45 2.54
C PHE A 84 18.85 -5.17 3.84
N ALA A 85 19.75 -5.24 4.83
CA ALA A 85 19.43 -5.84 6.13
C ALA A 85 18.37 -5.01 6.88
N ALA A 86 18.49 -3.68 6.90
CA ALA A 86 17.52 -2.82 7.57
C ALA A 86 16.12 -2.94 6.95
N GLN A 87 16.03 -2.92 5.63
CA GLN A 87 14.76 -3.08 4.94
C GLN A 87 14.20 -4.51 5.11
N ALA A 88 15.02 -5.55 5.02
CA ALA A 88 14.57 -6.92 5.27
C ALA A 88 13.96 -7.06 6.67
N VAL A 89 14.63 -6.56 7.71
CA VAL A 89 14.10 -6.60 9.09
C VAL A 89 12.82 -5.78 9.22
N ALA A 90 12.78 -4.56 8.69
CA ALA A 90 11.58 -3.72 8.74
C ALA A 90 10.38 -4.41 8.07
N TRP A 91 10.57 -4.99 6.89
CA TRP A 91 9.50 -5.66 6.15
C TRP A 91 9.10 -7.02 6.76
N ILE A 92 10.01 -7.76 7.37
CA ILE A 92 9.68 -8.94 8.17
C ILE A 92 8.76 -8.54 9.34
N ILE A 93 9.03 -7.41 10.01
CA ILE A 93 8.17 -6.92 11.09
C ILE A 93 6.81 -6.46 10.55
N LEU A 94 6.79 -5.64 9.49
CA LEU A 94 5.55 -5.12 8.88
C LEU A 94 4.63 -6.22 8.35
N LEU A 95 5.20 -7.27 7.77
CA LEU A 95 4.47 -8.42 7.26
C LEU A 95 4.34 -9.55 8.29
N GLY A 96 4.52 -9.25 9.58
CA GLY A 96 4.48 -10.22 10.68
C GLY A 96 3.19 -11.04 10.77
N TRP A 97 2.10 -10.55 10.19
CA TRP A 97 0.83 -11.24 10.08
C TRP A 97 0.89 -12.49 9.15
N LEU A 98 1.79 -12.52 8.17
CA LEU A 98 1.96 -13.67 7.27
C LEU A 98 2.37 -14.96 8.02
N ARG A 99 2.92 -14.86 9.24
CA ARG A 99 3.23 -16.03 10.07
C ARG A 99 1.99 -16.88 10.39
N HIS A 100 0.80 -16.28 10.41
CA HIS A 100 -0.47 -17.00 10.62
C HIS A 100 -0.86 -17.83 9.39
N VAL A 101 -0.35 -17.46 8.21
CA VAL A 101 -0.55 -18.22 6.98
C VAL A 101 0.59 -19.25 6.82
N THR A 102 1.85 -18.81 6.86
CA THR A 102 3.03 -19.67 6.77
C THR A 102 4.29 -18.98 7.26
N TRP A 103 5.05 -19.66 8.12
CA TRP A 103 6.32 -19.14 8.66
C TRP A 103 7.39 -18.93 7.59
N ALA A 104 7.54 -19.90 6.67
CA ALA A 104 8.51 -19.80 5.58
C ALA A 104 8.14 -18.67 4.61
N GLY A 105 6.84 -18.57 4.25
CA GLY A 105 6.33 -17.51 3.38
C GLY A 105 6.49 -16.11 4.00
N TRP A 106 6.31 -15.99 5.32
CA TRP A 106 6.54 -14.74 6.04
C TRP A 106 7.98 -14.25 5.91
N LEU A 107 8.95 -15.08 6.30
CA LEU A 107 10.37 -14.71 6.26
C LEU A 107 10.84 -14.45 4.83
N PHE A 108 10.42 -15.29 3.88
CA PHE A 108 10.77 -15.12 2.47
C PHE A 108 10.19 -13.84 1.89
N THR A 109 8.88 -13.59 2.05
CA THR A 109 8.21 -12.42 1.48
C THR A 109 8.70 -11.13 2.12
N GLY A 110 8.88 -11.10 3.45
CA GLY A 110 9.43 -9.93 4.14
C GLY A 110 10.83 -9.59 3.66
N SER A 111 11.70 -10.59 3.53
CA SER A 111 13.07 -10.40 3.02
C SER A 111 13.07 -9.96 1.55
N LEU A 112 12.22 -10.55 0.70
CA LEU A 112 12.11 -10.22 -0.71
C LEU A 112 11.64 -8.77 -0.92
N VAL A 113 10.57 -8.36 -0.25
CA VAL A 113 10.06 -6.98 -0.33
C VAL A 113 11.08 -6.01 0.23
N GLY A 114 11.72 -6.34 1.35
CA GLY A 114 12.80 -5.53 1.92
C GLY A 114 13.98 -5.38 0.96
N ALA A 115 14.41 -6.44 0.30
CA ALA A 115 15.46 -6.38 -0.72
C ALA A 115 15.03 -5.51 -1.91
N TRP A 116 13.76 -5.62 -2.33
CA TRP A 116 13.22 -4.80 -3.43
C TRP A 116 13.29 -3.32 -3.12
N VAL A 117 12.81 -2.89 -1.95
CA VAL A 117 12.92 -1.51 -1.47
C VAL A 117 14.39 -1.14 -1.28
N GLY A 118 15.22 -2.08 -0.82
CA GLY A 118 16.66 -1.92 -0.63
C GLY A 118 17.41 -1.48 -1.90
N VAL A 119 16.93 -1.87 -3.09
CA VAL A 119 17.53 -1.46 -4.38
C VAL A 119 17.58 0.05 -4.55
N TRP A 120 16.56 0.78 -4.08
CA TRP A 120 16.53 2.24 -4.17
C TRP A 120 17.74 2.91 -3.49
N PHE A 121 18.22 2.35 -2.38
CA PHE A 121 19.35 2.92 -1.64
C PHE A 121 20.66 2.86 -2.44
N LEU A 122 20.81 1.96 -3.41
CA LEU A 122 21.96 1.97 -4.32
C LEU A 122 21.96 3.25 -5.18
N ALA A 123 20.78 3.69 -5.64
CA ALA A 123 20.65 4.96 -6.35
C ALA A 123 20.97 6.16 -5.42
N VAL A 124 20.54 6.09 -4.15
CA VAL A 124 20.89 7.11 -3.13
C VAL A 124 22.40 7.18 -2.92
N TRP A 125 23.06 6.04 -2.72
CA TRP A 125 24.51 5.98 -2.55
C TRP A 125 25.26 6.57 -3.73
N TRP A 126 24.76 6.33 -4.95
CA TRP A 126 25.36 6.86 -6.17
C TRP A 126 25.09 8.36 -6.32
N ALA A 127 23.88 8.84 -6.10
CA ALA A 127 23.44 10.19 -6.43
C ALA A 127 23.83 11.24 -5.37
N MET A 128 23.62 10.94 -4.06
CA MET A 128 23.75 11.97 -3.01
C MET A 128 25.15 12.62 -2.96
N PRO A 129 26.28 11.88 -3.01
CA PRO A 129 27.59 12.50 -3.03
C PRO A 129 27.86 13.32 -4.30
N ARG A 130 27.19 12.97 -5.43
CA ARG A 130 27.33 13.66 -6.71
C ARG A 130 26.57 14.97 -6.78
N MET A 131 25.61 15.19 -5.88
CA MET A 131 24.91 16.47 -5.76
C MET A 131 25.76 17.55 -5.07
N LEU A 132 26.76 17.15 -4.26
CA LEU A 132 27.64 18.11 -3.58
C LEU A 132 28.39 19.00 -4.57
N GLY A 133 28.37 20.30 -4.33
CA GLY A 133 29.05 21.29 -5.19
C GLY A 133 28.38 21.56 -6.53
N ARG A 134 27.25 20.90 -6.85
CA ARG A 134 26.51 21.15 -8.10
C ARG A 134 25.64 22.41 -8.02
N LEU A 135 25.32 22.96 -9.19
CA LEU A 135 24.36 24.04 -9.33
C LEU A 135 22.98 23.62 -8.82
N THR A 136 22.25 24.57 -8.26
CA THR A 136 20.90 24.33 -7.71
C THR A 136 19.97 23.56 -8.66
N PRO A 137 19.82 23.90 -9.95
CA PRO A 137 18.94 23.14 -10.85
C PRO A 137 19.31 21.66 -10.95
N VAL A 138 20.63 21.34 -11.01
CA VAL A 138 21.10 19.95 -11.08
C VAL A 138 20.74 19.18 -9.82
N ARG A 139 20.87 19.81 -8.66
CA ARG A 139 20.51 19.19 -7.38
C ARG A 139 19.01 18.96 -7.25
N LEU A 140 18.19 19.93 -7.66
CA LEU A 140 16.73 19.81 -7.63
C LEU A 140 16.24 18.72 -8.58
N VAL A 141 16.76 18.66 -9.80
CA VAL A 141 16.43 17.58 -10.76
C VAL A 141 16.94 16.24 -10.24
N GLY A 142 18.13 16.18 -9.63
CA GLY A 142 18.64 14.97 -8.98
C GLY A 142 17.75 14.49 -7.83
N MET A 143 17.25 15.39 -6.99
CA MET A 143 16.30 15.12 -5.92
C MET A 143 14.99 14.52 -6.47
N LEU A 144 14.38 15.18 -7.45
CA LEU A 144 13.15 14.71 -8.10
C LEU A 144 13.41 13.39 -8.85
N GLY A 145 14.58 13.23 -9.45
CA GLY A 145 15.00 11.98 -10.10
C GLY A 145 15.09 10.81 -9.12
N LEU A 146 15.67 11.01 -7.93
CA LEU A 146 15.69 9.98 -6.89
C LEU A 146 14.29 9.63 -6.36
N ALA A 147 13.41 10.62 -6.19
CA ALA A 147 12.01 10.37 -5.86
C ALA A 147 11.30 9.59 -6.98
N GLY A 148 11.64 9.87 -8.24
CA GLY A 148 11.18 9.12 -9.41
C GLY A 148 11.66 7.66 -9.42
N VAL A 149 12.92 7.40 -9.07
CA VAL A 149 13.45 6.02 -8.95
C VAL A 149 12.66 5.23 -7.90
N TRP A 150 12.28 5.85 -6.77
CA TRP A 150 11.41 5.20 -5.78
C TRP A 150 10.09 4.76 -6.39
N VAL A 151 9.43 5.65 -7.11
CA VAL A 151 8.16 5.37 -7.78
C VAL A 151 8.30 4.21 -8.77
N LEU A 152 9.38 4.18 -9.55
CA LEU A 152 9.65 3.06 -10.47
C LEU A 152 9.82 1.74 -9.73
N VAL A 153 10.53 1.73 -8.60
CA VAL A 153 10.68 0.54 -7.75
C VAL A 153 9.33 0.08 -7.19
N GLU A 154 8.49 1.00 -6.70
CA GLU A 154 7.14 0.65 -6.23
C GLU A 154 6.24 0.12 -7.36
N TRP A 155 6.29 0.75 -8.54
CA TRP A 155 5.51 0.34 -9.69
C TRP A 155 5.85 -1.10 -10.13
N THR A 156 7.12 -1.47 -10.14
CA THR A 156 7.50 -2.85 -10.49
C THR A 156 6.91 -3.89 -9.55
N ARG A 157 6.59 -3.54 -8.29
CA ARG A 157 5.93 -4.42 -7.32
C ARG A 157 4.47 -4.73 -7.67
N THR A 158 3.84 -3.97 -8.57
CA THR A 158 2.44 -4.21 -8.95
C THR A 158 2.27 -5.34 -9.96
N TRP A 159 3.33 -5.73 -10.66
CA TRP A 159 3.24 -6.71 -11.75
C TRP A 159 4.37 -7.74 -11.77
N LEU A 160 5.57 -7.40 -11.33
CA LEU A 160 6.69 -8.34 -11.36
C LEU A 160 6.46 -9.50 -10.37
N LEU A 161 6.74 -10.74 -10.79
CA LEU A 161 6.51 -11.99 -10.02
C LEU A 161 5.04 -12.20 -9.59
N GLY A 162 4.08 -11.71 -10.38
CA GLY A 162 2.66 -11.79 -10.07
C GLY A 162 2.12 -10.59 -9.28
N GLY A 163 3.00 -9.71 -8.81
CA GLY A 163 2.66 -8.49 -8.08
C GLY A 163 2.40 -8.71 -6.59
N PHE A 164 3.03 -7.87 -5.76
CA PHE A 164 2.75 -7.73 -4.33
C PHE A 164 2.93 -6.26 -3.90
N PRO A 165 2.02 -5.35 -4.32
CA PRO A 165 2.11 -3.92 -3.98
C PRO A 165 1.62 -3.62 -2.56
N TRP A 166 1.76 -4.56 -1.61
CA TRP A 166 1.38 -4.36 -0.22
C TRP A 166 2.20 -3.23 0.40
N LEU A 167 1.51 -2.25 1.05
CA LEU A 167 2.10 -1.09 1.69
C LEU A 167 3.07 -0.30 0.78
N PRO A 168 2.63 0.34 -0.31
CA PRO A 168 3.41 1.41 -0.92
C PRO A 168 3.63 2.52 0.11
N LEU A 169 4.67 3.35 -0.05
CA LEU A 169 4.96 4.41 0.91
C LEU A 169 3.77 5.37 1.10
N ALA A 170 2.96 5.52 0.06
CA ALA A 170 1.68 6.23 0.13
C ALA A 170 0.72 5.71 1.21
N ALA A 171 0.73 4.40 1.50
CA ALA A 171 -0.14 3.81 2.51
C ALA A 171 0.18 4.29 3.94
N SER A 172 1.39 4.80 4.19
CA SER A 172 1.73 5.47 5.44
C SER A 172 0.87 6.72 5.70
N GLN A 173 0.34 7.32 4.63
CA GLN A 173 -0.43 8.57 4.69
C GLN A 173 -1.95 8.35 4.70
N TRP A 174 -2.43 7.12 4.91
CA TRP A 174 -3.85 6.77 4.77
C TRP A 174 -4.81 7.56 5.67
N THR A 175 -4.34 8.13 6.78
CA THR A 175 -5.11 9.03 7.66
C THR A 175 -4.88 10.51 7.36
N MET A 176 -3.92 10.85 6.50
CA MET A 176 -3.53 12.23 6.20
C MET A 176 -4.23 12.74 4.95
N VAL A 177 -5.53 13.03 5.07
CA VAL A 177 -6.40 13.42 3.94
C VAL A 177 -5.81 14.55 3.09
N SER A 178 -5.03 15.45 3.70
CA SER A 178 -4.35 16.54 2.99
C SER A 178 -3.30 16.05 1.98
N MET A 179 -2.66 14.92 2.24
CA MET A 179 -1.67 14.34 1.33
C MET A 179 -2.31 13.45 0.26
N LEU A 180 -3.48 12.89 0.56
CA LEU A 180 -4.13 11.92 -0.32
C LEU A 180 -4.63 12.54 -1.63
N GLN A 181 -4.99 13.84 -1.67
CA GLN A 181 -5.71 14.42 -2.81
C GLN A 181 -4.95 14.38 -4.13
N ILE A 182 -3.61 14.38 -4.09
CA ILE A 182 -2.77 14.26 -5.28
C ILE A 182 -2.98 12.92 -6.00
N ALA A 183 -3.39 11.87 -5.28
CA ALA A 183 -3.62 10.55 -5.86
C ALA A 183 -4.75 10.54 -6.93
N ALA A 184 -5.69 11.47 -6.88
CA ALA A 184 -6.70 11.62 -7.93
C ALA A 184 -6.10 12.02 -9.29
N TYR A 185 -4.87 12.51 -9.30
CA TYR A 185 -4.13 12.92 -10.50
C TYR A 185 -3.01 11.95 -10.88
N THR A 186 -2.28 11.44 -9.92
CA THR A 186 -1.02 10.70 -10.11
C THR A 186 -1.09 9.22 -9.70
N GLY A 187 -2.24 8.78 -9.16
CA GLY A 187 -2.28 7.56 -8.37
C GLY A 187 -1.53 7.71 -7.05
N ALA A 188 -1.49 6.67 -6.24
CA ALA A 188 -0.75 6.62 -4.97
C ALA A 188 0.74 6.98 -5.14
N TYR A 189 1.28 6.80 -6.33
CA TYR A 189 2.68 7.08 -6.66
C TYR A 189 3.09 8.53 -6.41
N GLY A 190 2.19 9.50 -6.63
CA GLY A 190 2.47 10.91 -6.33
C GLY A 190 2.65 11.18 -4.85
N ILE A 191 1.91 10.47 -3.99
CA ILE A 191 2.07 10.57 -2.54
C ILE A 191 3.45 10.04 -2.14
N SER A 192 3.82 8.84 -2.60
CA SER A 192 5.15 8.25 -2.37
C SER A 192 6.27 9.18 -2.85
N PHE A 193 6.11 9.77 -4.04
CA PHE A 193 7.05 10.73 -4.62
C PHE A 193 7.28 11.94 -3.70
N VAL A 194 6.20 12.56 -3.21
CA VAL A 194 6.29 13.73 -2.31
C VAL A 194 6.95 13.34 -0.99
N VAL A 195 6.56 12.21 -0.39
CA VAL A 195 7.16 11.74 0.87
C VAL A 195 8.67 11.49 0.72
N VAL A 196 9.10 10.86 -0.38
CA VAL A 196 10.54 10.66 -0.66
C VAL A 196 11.26 11.99 -0.87
N ALA A 197 10.66 12.91 -1.63
CA ALA A 197 11.23 14.24 -1.83
C ALA A 197 11.41 14.99 -0.50
N VAL A 198 10.47 14.87 0.43
CA VAL A 198 10.59 15.46 1.78
C VAL A 198 11.77 14.84 2.55
N ASN A 199 11.93 13.52 2.53
CA ASN A 199 13.08 12.86 3.15
C ASN A 199 14.42 13.35 2.59
N ILE A 200 14.52 13.51 1.26
CA ILE A 200 15.74 14.04 0.62
C ILE A 200 15.96 15.50 1.04
N GLY A 201 14.91 16.31 1.06
CA GLY A 201 14.96 17.71 1.50
C GLY A 201 15.44 17.86 2.94
N PHE A 202 14.93 17.04 3.88
CA PHE A 202 15.38 17.01 5.26
C PHE A 202 16.83 16.56 5.40
N ALA A 203 17.23 15.51 4.70
CA ALA A 203 18.63 15.03 4.72
C ALA A 203 19.59 16.08 4.16
N ALA A 204 19.23 16.77 3.08
CA ALA A 204 20.03 17.85 2.49
C ALA A 204 20.14 19.04 3.44
N TYR A 205 19.05 19.41 4.12
CA TYR A 205 19.06 20.48 5.13
C TYR A 205 19.95 20.11 6.33
N ALA A 206 19.79 18.89 6.86
CA ALA A 206 20.62 18.38 7.94
C ALA A 206 22.10 18.36 7.56
N HIS A 207 22.44 17.92 6.35
CA HIS A 207 23.83 17.91 5.87
C HIS A 207 24.44 19.32 5.86
N ARG A 208 23.69 20.34 5.39
CA ARG A 208 24.15 21.73 5.43
C ARG A 208 24.40 22.22 6.86
N LEU A 209 23.50 21.92 7.78
CA LEU A 209 23.64 22.38 9.17
C LEU A 209 24.83 21.73 9.89
N PHE A 210 25.03 20.41 9.74
CA PHE A 210 25.96 19.66 10.55
C PHE A 210 27.32 19.41 9.91
N ARG A 211 27.42 19.47 8.58
CA ARG A 211 28.63 19.10 7.85
C ARG A 211 29.25 20.22 7.03
N GLU A 212 28.45 21.13 6.51
CA GLU A 212 28.98 22.25 5.70
C GLU A 212 29.31 23.48 6.57
N GLY A 213 29.04 23.45 7.87
CA GLY A 213 29.25 24.59 8.77
C GLY A 213 28.49 25.85 8.30
N ALA A 214 27.30 25.66 7.76
CA ALA A 214 26.54 26.72 7.12
C ALA A 214 26.23 27.88 8.08
N THR A 215 26.52 29.11 7.67
CA THR A 215 26.24 30.33 8.39
C THR A 215 25.41 31.30 7.53
N GLY A 216 24.53 32.08 8.16
CA GLY A 216 23.76 33.11 7.46
C GLY A 216 22.94 32.56 6.28
N LEU A 217 23.07 33.13 5.09
CA LEU A 217 22.35 32.77 3.88
C LEU A 217 22.65 31.35 3.38
N ASN A 218 23.83 30.80 3.69
CA ASN A 218 24.22 29.45 3.28
C ASN A 218 23.43 28.34 4.01
N LYS A 219 22.70 28.65 5.10
CA LYS A 219 21.80 27.70 5.76
C LYS A 219 20.60 27.31 4.91
N ARG A 220 20.26 28.06 3.87
CA ARG A 220 19.10 27.79 3.02
C ARG A 220 19.35 26.57 2.14
N SER A 221 18.54 25.55 2.29
CA SER A 221 18.52 24.37 1.40
C SER A 221 17.40 24.52 0.39
N GLN A 222 17.73 24.61 -0.88
CA GLN A 222 16.73 24.71 -1.95
C GLN A 222 15.93 23.40 -2.09
N GLU A 223 16.56 22.27 -1.77
CA GLU A 223 15.93 20.96 -1.72
C GLU A 223 14.83 20.92 -0.66
N PHE A 224 15.09 21.48 0.51
CA PHE A 224 14.10 21.59 1.58
C PHE A 224 12.94 22.52 1.19
N PHE A 225 13.21 23.64 0.56
CA PHE A 225 12.16 24.54 0.09
C PHE A 225 11.30 23.92 -1.00
N LEU A 226 11.90 23.15 -1.92
CA LEU A 226 11.14 22.41 -2.92
C LEU A 226 10.25 21.34 -2.26
N ALA A 227 10.77 20.60 -1.29
CA ALA A 227 9.99 19.63 -0.52
C ALA A 227 8.79 20.30 0.17
N LEU A 228 9.02 21.43 0.85
CA LEU A 228 7.96 22.22 1.49
C LEU A 228 6.92 22.69 0.48
N PHE A 229 7.35 23.18 -0.68
CA PHE A 229 6.45 23.59 -1.76
C PHE A 229 5.55 22.43 -2.22
N LEU A 230 6.09 21.22 -2.40
CA LEU A 230 5.31 20.04 -2.78
C LEU A 230 4.25 19.68 -1.72
N VAL A 231 4.59 19.74 -0.44
CA VAL A 231 3.64 19.51 0.65
C VAL A 231 2.55 20.59 0.66
N LEU A 232 2.91 21.86 0.49
CA LEU A 232 1.95 22.97 0.43
C LEU A 232 1.03 22.85 -0.80
N ALA A 233 1.53 22.33 -1.92
CA ALA A 233 0.71 22.05 -3.09
C ALA A 233 -0.34 20.96 -2.80
N CYS A 234 0.06 19.86 -2.12
CA CYS A 234 -0.89 18.85 -1.68
C CYS A 234 -1.94 19.41 -0.72
N PHE A 235 -1.53 20.24 0.24
CA PHE A 235 -2.43 20.91 1.16
C PHE A 235 -3.40 21.86 0.45
N SER A 236 -2.95 22.62 -0.56
CA SER A 236 -3.80 23.49 -1.38
C SER A 236 -4.86 22.71 -2.14
N LEU A 237 -4.51 21.54 -2.69
CA LEU A 237 -5.47 20.64 -3.32
C LEU A 237 -6.52 20.17 -2.31
N HIS A 238 -6.09 19.79 -1.11
CA HIS A 238 -7.00 19.36 -0.06
C HIS A 238 -8.00 20.46 0.31
N VAL A 239 -7.53 21.67 0.59
CA VAL A 239 -8.39 22.80 0.95
C VAL A 239 -9.43 23.07 -0.15
N THR A 240 -9.00 23.07 -1.42
CA THR A 240 -9.89 23.31 -2.56
C THR A 240 -10.98 22.25 -2.71
N GLU A 241 -10.62 20.98 -2.56
CA GLU A 241 -11.57 19.88 -2.71
C GLU A 241 -12.52 19.76 -1.51
N THR A 242 -12.02 19.95 -0.29
CA THR A 242 -12.82 19.87 0.93
C THR A 242 -13.85 21.01 1.00
N PHE A 243 -13.46 22.22 0.61
CA PHE A 243 -14.39 23.36 0.59
C PHE A 243 -15.58 23.11 -0.35
N LYS A 244 -15.34 22.50 -1.49
CA LYS A 244 -16.40 22.17 -2.46
C LYS A 244 -17.29 21.02 -2.01
N ARG A 245 -16.75 20.05 -1.28
CA ARG A 245 -17.43 18.80 -0.94
C ARG A 245 -18.76 19.01 -0.20
N GLY A 246 -18.80 19.88 0.79
CA GLY A 246 -20.01 20.13 1.58
C GLY A 246 -21.22 20.60 0.77
N GLN A 247 -20.98 21.18 -0.43
CA GLN A 247 -22.02 21.67 -1.34
C GLN A 247 -22.58 20.59 -2.26
N PHE A 248 -21.86 19.49 -2.48
CA PHE A 248 -22.17 18.47 -3.49
C PHE A 248 -22.42 17.08 -2.91
N SER A 249 -22.40 16.94 -1.58
CA SER A 249 -22.70 15.67 -0.92
C SER A 249 -24.18 15.32 -1.05
N THR A 250 -24.47 14.14 -1.59
CA THR A 250 -25.84 13.61 -1.75
C THR A 250 -25.95 12.25 -1.07
N PRO A 251 -27.06 11.98 -0.34
CA PRO A 251 -27.30 10.66 0.24
C PRO A 251 -27.34 9.58 -0.86
N LEU A 252 -26.72 8.42 -0.59
CA LEU A 252 -26.73 7.28 -1.47
C LEU A 252 -27.64 6.17 -0.93
N ALA A 253 -27.36 5.67 0.28
CA ALA A 253 -28.05 4.57 0.92
C ALA A 253 -27.70 4.43 2.38
N ASN A 254 -28.60 3.87 3.21
CA ASN A 254 -28.24 3.32 4.52
C ASN A 254 -27.66 1.91 4.32
N VAL A 255 -26.39 1.71 4.63
CA VAL A 255 -25.68 0.46 4.37
C VAL A 255 -25.31 -0.23 5.68
N ALA A 256 -25.73 -1.49 5.82
CA ALA A 256 -25.35 -2.33 6.95
C ALA A 256 -24.19 -3.26 6.60
N PHE A 257 -23.21 -3.30 7.49
CA PHE A 257 -22.06 -4.20 7.42
C PHE A 257 -22.28 -5.36 8.38
N VAL A 258 -22.25 -6.58 7.86
CA VAL A 258 -22.35 -7.80 8.65
C VAL A 258 -20.96 -8.39 8.83
N GLN A 259 -20.50 -8.45 10.06
CA GLN A 259 -19.21 -9.01 10.45
C GLN A 259 -19.45 -10.29 11.26
N PRO A 260 -19.47 -11.47 10.60
CA PRO A 260 -19.83 -12.73 11.26
C PRO A 260 -18.71 -13.28 12.14
N TYR A 261 -17.48 -12.81 11.96
CA TYR A 261 -16.30 -13.22 12.74
C TYR A 261 -16.16 -14.75 12.80
N ILE A 262 -16.09 -15.36 11.61
CA ILE A 262 -15.93 -16.80 11.46
C ILE A 262 -14.42 -17.11 11.41
N PRO A 263 -13.89 -17.89 12.37
CA PRO A 263 -12.49 -18.28 12.37
C PRO A 263 -12.14 -19.10 11.12
N GLN A 264 -10.96 -18.86 10.55
CA GLN A 264 -10.51 -19.54 9.34
C GLN A 264 -10.37 -21.05 9.53
N THR A 265 -10.04 -21.48 10.75
CA THR A 265 -9.84 -22.89 11.11
C THR A 265 -11.10 -23.77 11.01
N ILE A 266 -12.28 -23.16 11.17
CA ILE A 266 -13.56 -23.89 11.12
C ILE A 266 -14.31 -23.69 9.80
N LYS A 267 -13.94 -22.69 9.02
CA LYS A 267 -14.69 -22.21 7.86
C LYS A 267 -14.89 -23.27 6.76
N TRP A 268 -13.89 -24.11 6.54
CA TRP A 268 -13.88 -25.07 5.44
C TRP A 268 -14.20 -26.52 5.90
N ASP A 269 -14.49 -26.71 7.17
CA ASP A 269 -14.97 -27.99 7.68
C ASP A 269 -16.50 -28.09 7.49
N PRO A 270 -16.99 -29.01 6.65
CA PRO A 270 -18.43 -29.16 6.40
C PRO A 270 -19.28 -29.39 7.66
N ALA A 271 -18.68 -29.97 8.71
CA ALA A 271 -19.37 -30.21 9.98
C ALA A 271 -19.79 -28.90 10.68
N ASN A 272 -19.06 -27.80 10.44
CA ASN A 272 -19.37 -26.49 10.99
C ASN A 272 -20.37 -25.68 10.14
N GLY A 273 -20.71 -26.17 8.94
CA GLY A 273 -21.56 -25.48 7.98
C GLY A 273 -22.89 -24.99 8.57
N PRO A 274 -23.69 -25.83 9.24
CA PRO A 274 -24.95 -25.41 9.84
C PRO A 274 -24.77 -24.30 10.89
N GLY A 275 -23.72 -24.37 11.71
CA GLY A 275 -23.40 -23.33 12.70
C GLY A 275 -23.02 -22.00 12.03
N ILE A 276 -22.29 -22.04 10.91
CA ILE A 276 -21.94 -20.85 10.14
C ILE A 276 -23.20 -20.20 9.57
N LEU A 277 -24.11 -20.98 8.97
CA LEU A 277 -25.39 -20.45 8.46
C LEU A 277 -26.22 -19.81 9.56
N GLN A 278 -26.27 -20.40 10.76
CA GLN A 278 -26.97 -19.83 11.92
C GLN A 278 -26.36 -18.48 12.36
N VAL A 279 -25.03 -18.37 12.35
CA VAL A 279 -24.34 -17.09 12.64
C VAL A 279 -24.70 -16.04 11.59
N LEU A 280 -24.68 -16.39 10.31
CA LEU A 280 -25.05 -15.50 9.22
C LEU A 280 -26.50 -15.05 9.32
N GLU A 281 -27.42 -15.96 9.61
CA GLU A 281 -28.84 -15.63 9.82
C GLU A 281 -29.01 -14.63 10.97
N LYS A 282 -28.46 -14.93 12.15
CA LYS A 282 -28.58 -14.08 13.32
C LYS A 282 -28.00 -12.67 13.07
N THR A 283 -26.79 -12.59 12.55
CA THR A 283 -26.13 -11.28 12.30
C THR A 283 -26.83 -10.49 11.20
N THR A 284 -27.35 -11.15 10.17
CA THR A 284 -28.12 -10.50 9.11
C THR A 284 -29.47 -9.98 9.61
N MET A 285 -30.17 -10.73 10.47
CA MET A 285 -31.42 -10.24 11.05
C MET A 285 -31.17 -9.07 12.02
N THR A 286 -30.03 -9.06 12.72
CA THR A 286 -29.61 -7.89 13.51
C THR A 286 -29.38 -6.68 12.59
N ALA A 287 -28.70 -6.86 11.46
CA ALA A 287 -28.52 -5.82 10.44
C ALA A 287 -29.84 -5.32 9.88
N ALA A 288 -30.78 -6.22 9.57
CA ALA A 288 -32.10 -5.87 9.03
C ALA A 288 -32.91 -4.99 10.00
N GLY A 289 -32.75 -5.19 11.31
CA GLY A 289 -33.35 -4.35 12.36
C GLY A 289 -32.87 -2.90 12.37
N LEU A 290 -31.80 -2.57 11.64
CA LEU A 290 -31.30 -1.21 11.43
C LEU A 290 -31.89 -0.53 10.19
N PHE A 291 -32.83 -1.18 9.52
CA PHE A 291 -33.53 -0.69 8.32
C PHE A 291 -32.60 -0.22 7.19
N PRO A 292 -31.62 -1.04 6.76
CA PRO A 292 -30.72 -0.65 5.70
C PRO A 292 -31.36 -0.78 4.31
N ASP A 293 -30.82 -0.01 3.36
CA ASP A 293 -31.13 -0.13 1.93
C ASP A 293 -30.29 -1.23 1.25
N LEU A 294 -29.14 -1.60 1.86
CA LEU A 294 -28.23 -2.64 1.39
C LEU A 294 -27.54 -3.30 2.60
N ILE A 295 -27.45 -4.62 2.59
CA ILE A 295 -26.64 -5.37 3.56
C ILE A 295 -25.41 -5.93 2.83
N LEU A 296 -24.22 -5.72 3.42
CA LEU A 296 -22.97 -6.24 2.91
C LEU A 296 -22.49 -7.43 3.75
N TRP A 297 -22.10 -8.52 3.09
CA TRP A 297 -21.38 -9.63 3.68
C TRP A 297 -19.95 -9.72 3.15
N PRO A 298 -19.01 -10.26 3.95
CA PRO A 298 -17.62 -10.40 3.56
C PRO A 298 -17.36 -11.49 2.52
N GLU A 299 -16.08 -11.68 2.15
CA GLU A 299 -15.62 -12.65 1.16
C GLU A 299 -15.87 -14.09 1.57
N ALA A 300 -16.34 -14.89 0.59
CA ALA A 300 -16.50 -16.34 0.68
C ALA A 300 -17.09 -16.78 2.03
N VAL A 301 -18.10 -16.04 2.53
CA VAL A 301 -18.57 -16.16 3.91
C VAL A 301 -19.47 -17.37 4.14
N THR A 302 -20.10 -17.89 3.08
CA THR A 302 -20.93 -19.08 3.13
C THR A 302 -20.09 -20.36 3.19
N PRO A 303 -20.53 -21.40 3.92
CA PRO A 303 -19.76 -22.65 4.04
C PRO A 303 -19.69 -23.45 2.74
N TRP A 304 -20.65 -23.24 1.84
CA TRP A 304 -20.72 -23.86 0.52
C TRP A 304 -21.04 -22.80 -0.54
N ALA A 305 -20.91 -23.18 -1.80
CA ALA A 305 -21.12 -22.27 -2.94
C ALA A 305 -22.58 -21.78 -3.01
N VAL A 306 -22.77 -20.47 -3.17
CA VAL A 306 -24.12 -19.90 -3.38
C VAL A 306 -24.63 -20.21 -4.81
N ARG A 307 -23.72 -20.41 -5.76
CA ARG A 307 -24.01 -20.87 -7.11
C ARG A 307 -23.39 -22.24 -7.31
N GLY A 308 -24.22 -23.22 -7.60
CA GLY A 308 -23.85 -24.64 -7.69
C GLY A 308 -24.30 -25.49 -6.49
N ASN A 309 -24.98 -24.86 -5.47
CA ASN A 309 -25.63 -25.55 -4.37
C ASN A 309 -26.99 -24.90 -4.08
N ASP A 310 -28.07 -25.62 -4.34
CA ASP A 310 -29.44 -25.09 -4.25
C ASP A 310 -29.88 -24.81 -2.81
N ASP A 311 -29.39 -25.56 -1.82
CA ASP A 311 -29.71 -25.33 -0.41
C ASP A 311 -29.17 -23.99 0.07
N VAL A 312 -27.90 -23.69 -0.24
CA VAL A 312 -27.26 -22.40 0.13
C VAL A 312 -27.91 -21.25 -0.64
N ARG A 313 -28.20 -21.45 -1.92
CA ARG A 313 -28.95 -20.47 -2.71
C ARG A 313 -30.30 -20.18 -2.08
N GLY A 314 -31.09 -21.23 -1.78
CA GLY A 314 -32.38 -21.09 -1.11
C GLY A 314 -32.30 -20.38 0.24
N PHE A 315 -31.26 -20.66 1.02
CA PHE A 315 -31.00 -20.00 2.30
C PHE A 315 -30.77 -18.49 2.14
N VAL A 316 -29.86 -18.06 1.24
CA VAL A 316 -29.57 -16.62 1.07
C VAL A 316 -30.75 -15.86 0.45
N GLU A 317 -31.51 -16.49 -0.45
CA GLU A 317 -32.74 -15.91 -1.01
C GLU A 317 -33.84 -15.76 0.04
N ALA A 318 -34.04 -16.77 0.88
CA ALA A 318 -35.00 -16.71 1.99
C ALA A 318 -34.60 -15.62 3.00
N LEU A 319 -33.31 -15.49 3.26
CA LEU A 319 -32.79 -14.49 4.20
C LEU A 319 -32.97 -13.05 3.66
N ALA A 320 -32.70 -12.81 2.37
CA ALA A 320 -32.96 -11.53 1.73
C ALA A 320 -34.44 -11.15 1.78
N ARG A 321 -35.35 -12.12 1.49
CA ARG A 321 -36.81 -11.91 1.62
C ARG A 321 -37.23 -11.55 3.04
N ARG A 322 -36.70 -12.25 4.06
CA ARG A 322 -37.01 -11.98 5.48
C ARG A 322 -36.47 -10.63 5.93
N ALA A 323 -35.24 -10.30 5.52
CA ALA A 323 -34.63 -9.00 5.78
C ALA A 323 -35.30 -7.84 5.00
N ARG A 324 -36.03 -8.15 3.94
CA ARG A 324 -36.63 -7.17 3.00
C ARG A 324 -35.59 -6.18 2.43
N THR A 325 -34.36 -6.64 2.30
CA THR A 325 -33.21 -5.81 1.93
C THR A 325 -32.29 -6.60 1.00
N PRO A 326 -31.78 -6.00 -0.10
CA PRO A 326 -30.80 -6.64 -0.94
C PRO A 326 -29.54 -7.00 -0.16
N LEU A 327 -28.95 -8.16 -0.47
CA LEU A 327 -27.69 -8.64 0.08
C LEU A 327 -26.60 -8.60 -1.00
N LEU A 328 -25.52 -7.87 -0.79
CA LEU A 328 -24.29 -8.01 -1.54
C LEU A 328 -23.34 -8.91 -0.74
N LEU A 329 -22.98 -10.05 -1.28
CA LEU A 329 -22.23 -11.07 -0.56
C LEU A 329 -21.05 -11.64 -1.35
N GLY A 330 -19.96 -11.95 -0.64
CA GLY A 330 -18.87 -12.77 -1.16
C GLY A 330 -19.14 -14.26 -0.90
N SER A 331 -19.08 -15.08 -1.95
CA SER A 331 -19.25 -16.53 -1.88
C SER A 331 -18.55 -17.22 -3.04
N ILE A 332 -18.59 -18.55 -3.05
CA ILE A 332 -18.08 -19.36 -4.14
C ILE A 332 -19.16 -19.58 -5.21
N ALA A 333 -18.76 -19.58 -6.48
CA ALA A 333 -19.54 -20.13 -7.59
C ALA A 333 -18.88 -21.41 -8.10
N ILE A 334 -19.68 -22.43 -8.35
CA ILE A 334 -19.28 -23.65 -9.04
C ILE A 334 -20.07 -23.71 -10.35
N GLU A 335 -19.39 -23.42 -11.44
CA GLU A 335 -19.97 -23.56 -12.78
C GLU A 335 -19.83 -25.01 -13.25
N ASN A 336 -20.83 -25.51 -13.94
CA ASN A 336 -20.88 -26.91 -14.38
C ASN A 336 -20.72 -27.93 -13.25
N ALA A 337 -21.30 -27.67 -12.09
CA ALA A 337 -21.19 -28.52 -10.90
C ALA A 337 -21.47 -30.00 -11.22
N GLY A 338 -20.58 -30.89 -10.80
CA GLY A 338 -20.68 -32.34 -11.04
C GLY A 338 -20.35 -32.79 -12.47
N LYS A 339 -19.88 -31.91 -13.36
CA LYS A 339 -19.45 -32.23 -14.73
C LYS A 339 -17.92 -32.28 -14.84
N PRO A 340 -17.36 -32.92 -15.90
CA PRO A 340 -15.91 -32.97 -16.10
C PRO A 340 -15.23 -31.61 -16.29
N ASP A 341 -15.97 -30.58 -16.68
CA ASP A 341 -15.55 -29.20 -16.90
C ASP A 341 -15.97 -28.27 -15.76
N GLU A 342 -16.11 -28.79 -14.55
CA GLU A 342 -16.42 -28.04 -13.36
C GLU A 342 -15.35 -26.95 -13.08
N GLN A 343 -15.81 -25.73 -12.79
CA GLN A 343 -14.94 -24.59 -12.53
C GLN A 343 -15.38 -23.85 -11.26
N TRP A 344 -14.40 -23.44 -10.45
CA TRP A 344 -14.61 -22.75 -9.19
C TRP A 344 -14.17 -21.30 -9.28
N PHE A 345 -15.05 -20.40 -8.84
CA PHE A 345 -14.78 -18.97 -8.81
C PHE A 345 -15.04 -18.41 -7.41
N ASN A 346 -14.15 -17.53 -6.94
CA ASN A 346 -14.43 -16.66 -5.81
C ASN A 346 -15.23 -15.46 -6.34
N GLY A 347 -16.46 -15.27 -5.87
CA GLY A 347 -17.40 -14.33 -6.46
C GLY A 347 -18.05 -13.36 -5.50
N ALA A 348 -18.49 -12.22 -6.02
CA ALA A 348 -19.39 -11.28 -5.35
C ALA A 348 -20.75 -11.29 -6.06
N PHE A 349 -21.83 -11.44 -5.29
CA PHE A 349 -23.17 -11.68 -5.74
C PHE A 349 -24.13 -10.65 -5.15
N ILE A 350 -25.22 -10.36 -5.87
CA ILE A 350 -26.36 -9.61 -5.34
C ILE A 350 -27.60 -10.51 -5.27
N VAL A 351 -28.28 -10.49 -4.14
CA VAL A 351 -29.54 -11.21 -3.90
C VAL A 351 -30.62 -10.19 -3.59
N SER A 352 -31.61 -10.10 -4.47
CA SER A 352 -32.77 -9.23 -4.28
C SER A 352 -33.84 -9.92 -3.44
N PRO A 353 -34.57 -9.20 -2.57
CA PRO A 353 -35.73 -9.75 -1.88
C PRO A 353 -36.84 -10.24 -2.82
N GLU A 354 -37.01 -9.58 -3.96
CA GLU A 354 -38.08 -9.84 -4.93
C GLU A 354 -37.67 -10.91 -5.96
N PHE A 355 -36.43 -10.84 -6.46
CA PHE A 355 -35.99 -11.65 -7.61
C PHE A 355 -35.01 -12.76 -7.24
N GLY A 356 -34.57 -12.82 -5.98
CA GLY A 356 -33.57 -13.80 -5.52
C GLY A 356 -32.15 -13.49 -6.04
N LEU A 357 -31.34 -14.54 -6.20
CA LEU A 357 -29.96 -14.45 -6.65
C LEU A 357 -29.91 -13.98 -8.12
N ALA A 358 -29.17 -12.90 -8.38
CA ALA A 358 -28.96 -12.42 -9.73
C ALA A 358 -28.22 -13.48 -10.60
N PRO A 359 -28.55 -13.57 -11.90
CA PRO A 359 -27.92 -14.55 -12.80
C PRO A 359 -26.42 -14.26 -13.03
N GLY A 360 -26.02 -12.99 -13.02
CA GLY A 360 -24.65 -12.56 -13.16
C GLY A 360 -23.98 -12.29 -11.81
N TYR A 361 -22.68 -12.44 -11.77
CA TYR A 361 -21.86 -12.13 -10.60
C TYR A 361 -20.48 -11.62 -11.04
N TYR A 362 -19.78 -10.95 -10.11
CA TYR A 362 -18.39 -10.59 -10.30
C TYR A 362 -17.49 -11.74 -9.85
N ALA A 363 -16.60 -12.22 -10.73
CA ALA A 363 -15.60 -13.21 -10.38
C ALA A 363 -14.25 -12.53 -10.12
N LYS A 364 -13.53 -12.97 -9.07
CA LYS A 364 -12.22 -12.44 -8.68
C LYS A 364 -11.23 -12.52 -9.82
N ARG A 365 -10.65 -11.40 -10.21
CA ARG A 365 -9.74 -11.25 -11.36
C ARG A 365 -8.27 -11.49 -10.98
N HIS A 366 -7.91 -11.17 -9.74
CA HIS A 366 -6.53 -11.31 -9.26
C HIS A 366 -6.49 -12.26 -8.08
N LEU A 367 -6.08 -13.49 -8.36
CA LEU A 367 -6.03 -14.58 -7.39
C LEU A 367 -4.76 -14.48 -6.52
N VAL A 368 -4.87 -14.89 -5.27
CA VAL A 368 -3.75 -14.93 -4.31
C VAL A 368 -2.83 -16.11 -4.64
N PRO A 369 -1.55 -15.87 -4.99
CA PRO A 369 -0.60 -16.94 -5.22
C PRO A 369 -0.46 -17.82 -3.96
N PHE A 370 -0.43 -19.13 -4.14
CA PHE A 370 -0.39 -20.17 -3.09
C PHE A 370 -1.60 -20.18 -2.13
N GLY A 371 -2.52 -19.25 -2.27
CA GLY A 371 -3.77 -19.17 -1.52
C GLY A 371 -4.97 -19.64 -2.34
N GLU A 372 -5.04 -19.31 -3.62
CA GLU A 372 -6.16 -19.62 -4.52
C GLU A 372 -5.70 -20.35 -5.79
N TYR A 373 -4.42 -20.35 -6.08
CA TYR A 373 -3.80 -21.15 -7.15
C TYR A 373 -2.32 -21.39 -6.87
N VAL A 374 -1.72 -22.42 -7.50
CA VAL A 374 -0.28 -22.68 -7.42
C VAL A 374 0.41 -22.11 -8.66
N PRO A 375 1.23 -21.03 -8.51
CA PRO A 375 1.98 -20.49 -9.64
C PRO A 375 3.07 -21.46 -10.10
N LEU A 376 3.44 -21.41 -11.39
CA LEU A 376 4.49 -22.25 -11.96
C LEU A 376 4.37 -23.73 -11.53
N ARG A 377 3.20 -24.33 -11.72
CA ARG A 377 2.89 -25.73 -11.32
C ARG A 377 3.97 -26.77 -11.65
N PRO A 378 4.69 -26.72 -12.80
CA PRO A 378 5.77 -27.66 -13.07
C PRO A 378 6.88 -27.65 -12.01
N ILE A 379 7.10 -26.50 -11.35
CA ILE A 379 8.14 -26.31 -10.33
C ILE A 379 7.56 -26.46 -8.92
N PHE A 380 6.42 -25.82 -8.64
CA PHE A 380 5.83 -25.71 -7.30
C PHE A 380 4.62 -26.63 -7.07
N GLY A 381 4.25 -27.50 -8.01
CA GLY A 381 3.06 -28.37 -7.89
C GLY A 381 3.07 -29.27 -6.65
N TRP A 382 4.25 -29.63 -6.14
CA TRP A 382 4.41 -30.39 -4.89
C TRP A 382 3.91 -29.61 -3.64
N MET A 383 3.88 -28.29 -3.71
CA MET A 383 3.38 -27.44 -2.63
C MET A 383 1.86 -27.53 -2.44
N LYS A 384 1.11 -28.06 -3.42
CA LYS A 384 -0.34 -28.31 -3.30
C LYS A 384 -0.69 -29.11 -2.04
N LYS A 385 0.22 -29.97 -1.56
CA LYS A 385 0.04 -30.76 -0.32
C LYS A 385 0.03 -29.90 0.97
N PHE A 386 0.55 -28.68 0.90
CA PHE A 386 0.69 -27.77 2.04
C PHE A 386 -0.25 -26.56 1.94
N VAL A 387 -0.96 -26.43 0.82
CA VAL A 387 -1.91 -25.33 0.57
C VAL A 387 -3.31 -25.87 0.78
N PRO A 388 -4.14 -25.26 1.60
CA PRO A 388 -5.46 -25.80 2.03
C PRO A 388 -6.54 -25.76 0.94
N ILE A 389 -6.18 -25.65 -0.34
CA ILE A 389 -7.13 -25.54 -1.44
C ILE A 389 -7.23 -26.86 -2.18
N GLY A 390 -8.48 -27.34 -2.38
CA GLY A 390 -8.76 -28.55 -3.14
C GLY A 390 -8.35 -28.43 -4.61
N ASP A 391 -8.96 -27.52 -5.34
CA ASP A 391 -8.65 -27.19 -6.74
C ASP A 391 -8.40 -25.70 -6.91
N ASP A 392 -7.67 -25.32 -8.01
CA ASP A 392 -7.39 -23.90 -8.27
C ASP A 392 -8.66 -23.17 -8.66
N PHE A 393 -8.83 -21.99 -8.08
CA PHE A 393 -9.86 -21.06 -8.54
C PHE A 393 -9.53 -20.56 -9.95
N MET A 394 -10.60 -20.32 -10.74
CA MET A 394 -10.51 -19.67 -12.03
C MET A 394 -10.57 -18.15 -11.87
N ARG A 395 -9.87 -17.45 -12.77
CA ARG A 395 -9.87 -15.98 -12.79
C ARG A 395 -11.10 -15.44 -13.51
N GLY A 396 -11.70 -14.39 -12.95
CA GLY A 396 -12.64 -13.55 -13.68
C GLY A 396 -11.95 -12.81 -14.83
N LEU A 397 -12.69 -12.55 -15.90
CA LEU A 397 -12.14 -11.94 -17.12
C LEU A 397 -12.33 -10.43 -17.18
N ASP A 398 -13.40 -9.91 -16.57
CA ASP A 398 -13.80 -8.51 -16.68
C ASP A 398 -14.16 -7.87 -15.33
N SER A 399 -14.43 -6.56 -15.36
CA SER A 399 -14.80 -5.79 -14.19
C SER A 399 -16.29 -5.82 -13.84
N ALA A 400 -17.06 -6.69 -14.48
CA ALA A 400 -18.51 -6.91 -14.33
C ALA A 400 -19.16 -6.16 -13.14
N PRO A 401 -19.60 -4.91 -13.28
CA PRO A 401 -20.20 -4.17 -12.19
C PRO A 401 -21.57 -4.77 -11.84
N ILE A 402 -21.91 -4.73 -10.56
CA ILE A 402 -23.22 -5.16 -10.06
C ILE A 402 -24.17 -3.95 -10.07
N VAL A 403 -25.27 -4.07 -10.81
CA VAL A 403 -26.31 -3.04 -10.83
C VAL A 403 -27.43 -3.44 -9.87
N THR A 404 -27.77 -2.55 -8.95
CA THR A 404 -28.87 -2.77 -8.01
C THR A 404 -29.68 -1.49 -7.84
N ARG A 405 -30.85 -1.60 -7.22
CA ARG A 405 -31.73 -0.46 -6.96
C ARG A 405 -31.74 -0.15 -5.46
N LEU A 406 -31.28 1.04 -5.10
CA LEU A 406 -31.27 1.53 -3.71
C LEU A 406 -32.09 2.84 -3.67
N ARG A 407 -33.05 2.95 -2.77
CA ARG A 407 -33.92 4.14 -2.63
C ARG A 407 -34.48 4.67 -3.96
N ASN A 408 -34.96 3.77 -4.83
CA ASN A 408 -35.46 4.12 -6.16
C ASN A 408 -34.42 4.68 -7.14
N GLN A 409 -33.13 4.64 -6.82
CA GLN A 409 -32.03 4.97 -7.71
C GLN A 409 -31.34 3.70 -8.21
N SER A 410 -30.95 3.69 -9.48
CA SER A 410 -30.03 2.68 -9.99
C SER A 410 -28.62 3.01 -9.49
N VAL A 411 -27.98 2.07 -8.82
CA VAL A 411 -26.62 2.20 -8.30
C VAL A 411 -25.75 1.11 -8.91
N VAL A 412 -24.61 1.54 -9.45
CA VAL A 412 -23.61 0.65 -10.04
C VAL A 412 -22.51 0.42 -9.02
N ILE A 413 -22.38 -0.80 -8.54
CA ILE A 413 -21.38 -1.22 -7.56
C ILE A 413 -20.23 -1.88 -8.28
N GLY A 414 -19.00 -1.43 -8.06
CA GLY A 414 -17.76 -2.07 -8.53
C GLY A 414 -17.18 -2.96 -7.43
N PRO A 415 -17.37 -4.29 -7.51
CA PRO A 415 -16.80 -5.18 -6.51
C PRO A 415 -15.29 -5.29 -6.64
N LEU A 416 -14.62 -5.48 -5.50
CA LEU A 416 -13.24 -5.91 -5.37
C LEU A 416 -13.20 -6.97 -4.28
N ILE A 417 -12.57 -8.11 -4.55
CA ILE A 417 -12.54 -9.22 -3.60
C ILE A 417 -11.16 -9.29 -2.95
N CYS A 418 -11.12 -8.96 -1.64
CA CYS A 418 -9.96 -9.12 -0.76
C CYS A 418 -8.69 -8.47 -1.35
N TYR A 419 -7.69 -9.28 -1.69
CA TYR A 419 -6.40 -8.90 -2.25
C TYR A 419 -6.47 -7.96 -3.48
N GLU A 420 -7.60 -7.85 -4.14
CA GLU A 420 -7.76 -7.02 -5.34
C GLU A 420 -7.66 -5.52 -5.08
N ASP A 421 -8.05 -5.05 -3.90
CA ASP A 421 -8.01 -3.61 -3.59
C ASP A 421 -6.59 -3.06 -3.42
N ILE A 422 -5.57 -3.93 -3.28
CA ILE A 422 -4.19 -3.48 -3.27
C ILE A 422 -3.68 -3.10 -4.68
N PHE A 423 -4.36 -3.54 -5.74
CA PHE A 423 -3.99 -3.28 -7.14
C PHE A 423 -4.74 -2.07 -7.71
N PRO A 424 -4.04 -0.94 -7.98
CA PRO A 424 -4.70 0.27 -8.47
C PRO A 424 -5.47 0.08 -9.78
N ASN A 425 -4.93 -0.73 -10.70
CA ASN A 425 -5.52 -0.98 -12.00
C ASN A 425 -6.89 -1.68 -11.93
N LEU A 426 -7.14 -2.49 -10.90
CA LEU A 426 -8.43 -3.19 -10.73
C LEU A 426 -9.53 -2.23 -10.30
N ALA A 427 -9.27 -1.38 -9.31
CA ALA A 427 -10.20 -0.34 -8.88
C ALA A 427 -10.45 0.69 -10.00
N ARG A 428 -9.39 1.07 -10.74
CA ARG A 428 -9.48 1.92 -11.91
C ARG A 428 -10.40 1.32 -12.97
N ALA A 429 -10.24 0.04 -13.29
CA ALA A 429 -11.10 -0.65 -14.27
C ALA A 429 -12.58 -0.66 -13.83
N SER A 430 -12.86 -0.86 -12.53
CA SER A 430 -14.22 -0.79 -11.99
C SER A 430 -14.81 0.62 -12.10
N ALA A 431 -14.02 1.66 -11.83
CA ALA A 431 -14.47 3.05 -12.00
C ALA A 431 -14.75 3.39 -13.47
N LEU A 432 -13.89 2.95 -14.41
CA LEU A 432 -14.09 3.14 -15.84
C LEU A 432 -15.31 2.36 -16.38
N ALA A 433 -15.66 1.24 -15.75
CA ALA A 433 -16.90 0.50 -16.05
C ALA A 433 -18.17 1.20 -15.52
N GLY A 434 -18.04 2.41 -14.96
CA GLY A 434 -19.17 3.24 -14.54
C GLY A 434 -19.64 3.03 -13.11
N SER A 435 -18.81 2.44 -12.23
CA SER A 435 -19.19 2.24 -10.83
C SER A 435 -19.41 3.57 -10.12
N ASP A 436 -20.50 3.66 -9.36
CA ASP A 436 -20.84 4.77 -8.46
C ASP A 436 -20.13 4.65 -7.12
N VAL A 437 -19.89 3.41 -6.68
CA VAL A 437 -19.28 3.04 -5.41
C VAL A 437 -18.47 1.76 -5.60
N LEU A 438 -17.34 1.65 -4.90
CA LEU A 438 -16.59 0.40 -4.84
C LEU A 438 -17.03 -0.38 -3.60
N ALA A 439 -17.19 -1.70 -3.74
CA ALA A 439 -17.49 -2.59 -2.61
C ALA A 439 -16.34 -3.60 -2.45
N VAL A 440 -15.60 -3.49 -1.35
CA VAL A 440 -14.53 -4.43 -1.01
C VAL A 440 -15.08 -5.46 -0.03
N VAL A 441 -15.20 -6.71 -0.50
CA VAL A 441 -15.55 -7.84 0.36
C VAL A 441 -14.28 -8.63 0.65
N THR A 442 -13.95 -8.85 1.94
CA THR A 442 -12.66 -9.42 2.33
C THR A 442 -12.78 -10.40 3.50
N ASN A 443 -11.76 -11.26 3.64
CA ASN A 443 -11.63 -12.17 4.76
C ASN A 443 -10.25 -12.00 5.43
N ASP A 444 -10.18 -11.07 6.36
CA ASP A 444 -8.93 -10.78 7.09
C ASP A 444 -8.66 -11.80 8.23
N ALA A 445 -9.54 -12.78 8.47
CA ALA A 445 -9.33 -13.85 9.46
C ALA A 445 -8.08 -14.73 9.19
N TRP A 446 -7.57 -14.72 7.96
CA TRP A 446 -6.31 -15.35 7.58
C TRP A 446 -5.09 -14.79 8.33
N TYR A 447 -5.16 -13.52 8.71
CA TYR A 447 -4.01 -12.75 9.19
C TYR A 447 -3.95 -12.65 10.71
N GLY A 448 -4.92 -13.25 11.42
CA GLY A 448 -5.07 -13.08 12.85
C GLY A 448 -5.44 -11.65 13.25
N GLU A 449 -5.58 -11.42 14.55
CA GLU A 449 -5.84 -10.08 15.09
C GLU A 449 -4.54 -9.27 15.12
N GLY A 450 -4.55 -8.08 14.52
CA GLY A 450 -3.36 -7.23 14.49
C GLY A 450 -3.35 -6.18 13.38
N GLY A 451 -2.15 -5.79 12.96
CA GLY A 451 -1.94 -4.69 12.00
C GLY A 451 -2.47 -4.93 10.59
N ALA A 452 -2.64 -6.20 10.16
CA ALA A 452 -2.99 -6.53 8.79
C ALA A 452 -4.30 -5.90 8.32
N ALA A 453 -5.35 -5.91 9.15
CA ALA A 453 -6.65 -5.33 8.81
C ALA A 453 -6.54 -3.82 8.51
N TYR A 454 -5.74 -3.09 9.29
CA TYR A 454 -5.49 -1.66 9.07
C TYR A 454 -4.59 -1.41 7.86
N GLN A 455 -3.56 -2.25 7.67
CA GLN A 455 -2.70 -2.20 6.48
C GLN A 455 -3.51 -2.42 5.21
N HIS A 456 -4.42 -3.38 5.22
CA HIS A 456 -5.29 -3.70 4.10
C HIS A 456 -6.31 -2.56 3.86
N ALA A 457 -6.94 -2.01 4.91
CA ALA A 457 -7.87 -0.88 4.80
C ALA A 457 -7.20 0.39 4.22
N ALA A 458 -5.90 0.61 4.49
CA ALA A 458 -5.17 1.71 3.91
C ALA A 458 -5.15 1.69 2.38
N HIS A 459 -5.18 0.51 1.75
CA HIS A 459 -5.30 0.40 0.29
C HIS A 459 -6.67 0.86 -0.19
N SER A 460 -7.76 0.49 0.51
CA SER A 460 -9.10 0.95 0.20
C SER A 460 -9.19 2.49 0.22
N VAL A 461 -8.49 3.16 1.16
CA VAL A 461 -8.39 4.61 1.21
C VAL A 461 -7.73 5.18 -0.06
N LEU A 462 -6.62 4.58 -0.49
CA LEU A 462 -5.95 4.99 -1.73
C LEU A 462 -6.87 4.80 -2.95
N ARG A 463 -7.57 3.67 -3.04
CA ARG A 463 -8.52 3.38 -4.14
C ARG A 463 -9.64 4.40 -4.19
N ALA A 464 -10.18 4.81 -3.03
CA ALA A 464 -11.23 5.82 -2.98
C ALA A 464 -10.80 7.15 -3.62
N VAL A 465 -9.61 7.63 -3.28
CA VAL A 465 -9.10 8.91 -3.81
C VAL A 465 -8.70 8.80 -5.27
N GLU A 466 -8.02 7.73 -5.65
CA GLU A 466 -7.58 7.49 -7.04
C GLU A 466 -8.75 7.46 -8.02
N THR A 467 -9.85 6.85 -7.62
CA THR A 467 -11.03 6.69 -8.49
C THR A 467 -12.10 7.74 -8.28
N ARG A 468 -12.02 8.53 -7.21
CA ARG A 468 -13.09 9.43 -6.77
C ARG A 468 -14.42 8.68 -6.60
N ARG A 469 -14.35 7.50 -6.01
CA ARG A 469 -15.51 6.69 -5.64
C ARG A 469 -15.47 6.38 -4.14
N PRO A 470 -16.59 6.51 -3.43
CA PRO A 470 -16.64 6.01 -2.05
C PRO A 470 -16.38 4.51 -2.04
N VAL A 471 -15.78 4.01 -0.96
CA VAL A 471 -15.49 2.59 -0.76
C VAL A 471 -16.28 2.09 0.44
N LEU A 472 -17.05 1.02 0.23
CA LEU A 472 -17.69 0.22 1.26
C LEU A 472 -16.86 -1.04 1.46
N ARG A 473 -16.25 -1.20 2.62
CA ARG A 473 -15.43 -2.37 2.92
C ARG A 473 -16.08 -3.22 3.98
N CYS A 474 -16.28 -4.51 3.71
CA CYS A 474 -16.86 -5.49 4.63
C CYS A 474 -15.92 -6.67 4.82
N GLY A 475 -15.38 -6.83 6.03
CA GLY A 475 -14.43 -7.87 6.41
C GLY A 475 -15.05 -8.94 7.31
N ASN A 476 -14.63 -10.19 7.12
CA ASN A 476 -14.82 -11.23 8.10
C ASN A 476 -13.65 -11.19 9.09
N ALA A 477 -13.88 -10.77 10.31
CA ALA A 477 -12.84 -10.60 11.33
C ALA A 477 -11.73 -9.60 10.90
N GLY A 478 -12.09 -8.35 10.69
CA GLY A 478 -11.15 -7.32 10.31
C GLY A 478 -11.81 -5.95 10.16
N TRP A 479 -11.16 -5.04 9.47
CA TRP A 479 -11.66 -3.69 9.30
C TRP A 479 -12.85 -3.66 8.34
N SER A 480 -13.98 -3.15 8.81
CA SER A 480 -15.18 -2.88 8.02
C SER A 480 -15.58 -1.42 8.17
N GLY A 481 -16.15 -0.81 7.14
CA GLY A 481 -16.59 0.58 7.22
C GLY A 481 -16.78 1.27 5.86
N TRP A 482 -16.93 2.59 5.93
CA TRP A 482 -17.14 3.47 4.80
C TRP A 482 -16.03 4.53 4.71
N ILE A 483 -15.43 4.64 3.54
CA ILE A 483 -14.42 5.63 3.16
C ILE A 483 -15.01 6.47 2.04
N ASP A 484 -14.95 7.79 2.17
CA ASP A 484 -15.45 8.66 1.13
C ASP A 484 -14.46 8.81 -0.05
N GLU A 485 -14.92 9.42 -1.12
CA GLU A 485 -14.18 9.66 -2.37
C GLU A 485 -12.94 10.56 -2.23
N PHE A 486 -12.73 11.15 -1.04
CA PHE A 486 -11.54 11.96 -0.69
C PHE A 486 -10.60 11.22 0.26
N GLY A 487 -10.90 9.94 0.58
CA GLY A 487 -10.09 9.11 1.46
C GLY A 487 -10.33 9.35 2.95
N THR A 488 -11.38 10.11 3.30
CA THR A 488 -11.76 10.25 4.71
C THR A 488 -12.50 9.00 5.17
N VAL A 489 -12.00 8.34 6.21
CA VAL A 489 -12.74 7.29 6.90
C VAL A 489 -13.93 7.94 7.62
N ARG A 490 -15.14 7.68 7.13
CA ARG A 490 -16.37 8.25 7.65
C ARG A 490 -17.03 7.40 8.71
N PHE A 491 -16.83 6.11 8.60
CA PHE A 491 -17.39 5.14 9.53
C PHE A 491 -16.50 3.91 9.61
N THR A 492 -16.31 3.40 10.81
CA THR A 492 -15.66 2.11 11.07
C THR A 492 -16.58 1.29 11.97
N VAL A 493 -16.78 0.03 11.63
CA VAL A 493 -17.51 -0.93 12.44
C VAL A 493 -16.65 -1.33 13.63
N LEU A 494 -17.09 -0.97 14.84
CA LEU A 494 -16.35 -1.16 16.08
C LEU A 494 -17.26 -1.74 17.15
N ASP A 495 -16.70 -2.56 18.04
CA ASP A 495 -17.41 -2.94 19.28
C ASP A 495 -17.32 -1.82 20.34
N GLU A 496 -17.88 -2.10 21.52
CA GLU A 496 -17.84 -1.16 22.65
C GLU A 496 -16.40 -0.87 23.14
N GLY A 497 -15.44 -1.77 22.86
CA GLY A 497 -14.02 -1.63 23.18
C GLY A 497 -13.18 -1.00 22.06
N GLU A 498 -13.82 -0.42 21.04
CA GLU A 498 -13.16 0.14 19.86
C GLU A 498 -12.35 -0.89 19.04
N SER A 499 -12.67 -2.18 19.16
CA SER A 499 -12.05 -3.24 18.36
C SER A 499 -12.78 -3.47 17.04
N VAL A 500 -12.02 -3.73 15.98
CA VAL A 500 -12.55 -4.21 14.70
C VAL A 500 -12.73 -5.74 14.68
N TYR A 501 -12.32 -6.44 15.73
CA TYR A 501 -12.29 -7.89 15.83
C TYR A 501 -13.44 -8.40 16.72
N PHE A 502 -14.65 -8.36 16.22
CA PHE A 502 -15.83 -8.82 16.94
C PHE A 502 -16.90 -9.35 15.98
N ARG A 503 -17.92 -10.01 16.53
CA ARG A 503 -19.10 -10.45 15.78
C ARG A 503 -20.24 -9.47 15.97
N GLY A 504 -20.76 -8.90 14.86
CA GLY A 504 -21.87 -7.96 14.95
C GLY A 504 -22.29 -7.42 13.60
N ALA A 505 -23.19 -6.44 13.65
CA ALA A 505 -23.64 -5.68 12.51
C ALA A 505 -23.88 -4.23 12.89
N GLN A 506 -23.48 -3.30 12.05
CA GLN A 506 -23.74 -1.87 12.22
C GLN A 506 -24.12 -1.26 10.88
N ALA A 507 -24.87 -0.16 10.88
CA ALA A 507 -25.30 0.52 9.68
C ALA A 507 -24.92 2.01 9.71
N VAL A 508 -24.74 2.59 8.54
CA VAL A 508 -24.43 4.01 8.38
C VAL A 508 -25.06 4.58 7.12
N GLU A 509 -25.50 5.81 7.20
CA GLU A 509 -25.95 6.58 6.04
C GLU A 509 -24.74 6.98 5.18
N VAL A 510 -24.62 6.38 4.02
CA VAL A 510 -23.57 6.63 3.05
C VAL A 510 -23.98 7.77 2.12
N SER A 511 -23.07 8.69 1.88
CA SER A 511 -23.23 9.74 0.88
C SER A 511 -22.13 9.68 -0.17
N ARG A 512 -22.39 10.30 -1.33
CA ARG A 512 -21.41 10.49 -2.41
C ARG A 512 -21.38 11.93 -2.87
N ASP A 513 -20.27 12.37 -3.43
CA ASP A 513 -20.15 13.68 -4.07
C ASP A 513 -20.72 13.62 -5.49
N SER A 514 -21.78 14.38 -5.75
CA SER A 514 -22.50 14.35 -7.03
C SER A 514 -21.65 14.80 -8.23
N ARG A 515 -20.57 15.52 -8.02
CA ARG A 515 -19.62 15.91 -9.08
C ARG A 515 -18.97 14.71 -9.78
N TRP A 516 -18.83 13.59 -9.05
CA TRP A 516 -18.12 12.41 -9.53
C TRP A 516 -19.02 11.30 -10.07
N ILE A 517 -20.34 11.49 -10.11
CA ILE A 517 -21.28 10.48 -10.62
C ILE A 517 -21.01 10.20 -12.12
N SER A 518 -20.81 11.25 -12.91
CA SER A 518 -20.58 11.16 -14.37
C SER A 518 -19.16 11.52 -14.79
N ARG A 519 -18.27 11.74 -13.83
CA ARG A 519 -16.88 12.12 -14.10
C ARG A 519 -15.92 11.09 -13.57
N GLN A 520 -14.79 10.95 -14.24
CA GLN A 520 -13.66 10.19 -13.77
C GLN A 520 -12.61 11.12 -13.15
N SER A 521 -11.79 10.59 -12.24
CA SER A 521 -10.59 11.29 -11.80
C SER A 521 -9.57 11.33 -12.95
N PHE A 522 -8.64 12.26 -12.90
CA PHE A 522 -7.57 12.33 -13.90
C PHE A 522 -6.75 11.02 -13.92
N TYR A 523 -6.46 10.46 -12.75
CA TYR A 523 -5.79 9.15 -12.69
C TYR A 523 -6.63 8.03 -13.31
N ALA A 524 -7.93 7.99 -13.07
CA ALA A 524 -8.78 6.97 -13.67
C ALA A 524 -8.77 7.04 -15.20
N GLU A 525 -8.78 8.23 -15.78
CA GLU A 525 -8.72 8.42 -17.23
C GLU A 525 -7.34 8.07 -17.82
N HIS A 526 -6.24 8.56 -17.21
CA HIS A 526 -4.91 8.51 -17.80
C HIS A 526 -4.01 7.39 -17.25
N GLY A 527 -4.44 6.68 -16.17
CA GLY A 527 -3.70 5.56 -15.59
C GLY A 527 -2.30 5.96 -15.10
N ASP A 528 -1.33 5.15 -15.41
CA ASP A 528 0.05 5.25 -14.90
C ASP A 528 0.92 6.29 -15.63
N TRP A 529 0.34 7.36 -16.17
CA TRP A 529 1.08 8.43 -16.87
C TRP A 529 2.22 9.01 -16.01
N PHE A 530 2.00 9.08 -14.69
CA PHE A 530 2.99 9.63 -13.75
C PHE A 530 4.25 8.78 -13.66
N ILE A 531 4.17 7.47 -13.91
CA ILE A 531 5.33 6.57 -14.01
C ILE A 531 6.25 7.01 -15.15
N LEU A 532 5.69 7.34 -16.32
CA LEU A 532 6.47 7.82 -17.46
C LEU A 532 7.14 9.17 -17.15
N ALA A 533 6.42 10.09 -16.51
CA ALA A 533 6.97 11.38 -16.11
C ALA A 533 8.12 11.21 -15.11
N THR A 534 7.96 10.34 -14.11
CA THR A 534 9.01 10.08 -13.11
C THR A 534 10.21 9.35 -13.72
N ALA A 535 10.01 8.46 -14.68
CA ALA A 535 11.08 7.79 -15.40
C ALA A 535 11.92 8.81 -16.19
N ALA A 536 11.27 9.75 -16.89
CA ALA A 536 11.95 10.81 -17.63
C ALA A 536 12.78 11.71 -16.69
N VAL A 537 12.22 12.13 -15.56
CA VAL A 537 12.95 12.95 -14.56
C VAL A 537 14.10 12.18 -13.93
N ALA A 538 13.91 10.88 -13.64
CA ALA A 538 14.98 10.01 -13.13
C ALA A 538 16.13 9.88 -14.13
N GLY A 539 15.82 9.65 -15.40
CA GLY A 539 16.81 9.59 -16.48
C GLY A 539 17.57 10.91 -16.65
N LEU A 540 16.85 12.04 -16.66
CA LEU A 540 17.45 13.38 -16.74
C LEU A 540 18.38 13.65 -15.53
N GLY A 541 17.92 13.34 -14.32
CA GLY A 541 18.70 13.48 -13.10
C GLY A 541 19.97 12.63 -13.12
N ALA A 542 19.88 11.38 -13.56
CA ALA A 542 21.02 10.50 -13.71
C ALA A 542 22.01 11.04 -14.74
N LEU A 543 21.55 11.52 -15.90
CA LEU A 543 22.38 12.12 -16.93
C LEU A 543 23.12 13.36 -16.41
N MET A 544 22.41 14.29 -15.77
CA MET A 544 23.01 15.52 -15.22
C MET A 544 24.03 15.25 -14.12
N LEU A 545 23.81 14.23 -13.28
CA LEU A 545 24.73 13.85 -12.20
C LEU A 545 25.91 13.01 -12.70
N SER A 546 25.82 12.36 -13.86
CA SER A 546 26.92 11.59 -14.46
C SER A 546 27.95 12.49 -15.15
N GLN A 547 27.55 13.69 -15.60
CA GLN A 547 28.47 14.62 -16.22
C GLN A 547 29.51 15.10 -15.22
N SER A 548 30.80 15.17 -15.63
CA SER A 548 31.87 15.73 -14.80
C SER A 548 31.59 17.21 -14.51
N THR A 549 31.82 17.63 -13.25
CA THR A 549 31.87 19.08 -12.95
C THR A 549 32.95 19.72 -13.79
N PRO A 550 32.69 20.85 -14.48
CA PRO A 550 33.77 21.64 -15.06
C PRO A 550 34.77 21.94 -13.92
N LYS A 551 36.04 21.56 -14.08
CA LYS A 551 37.10 22.05 -13.19
C LYS A 551 36.96 23.57 -13.22
N LYS A 552 36.79 24.22 -12.04
CA LYS A 552 37.03 25.64 -11.92
C LYS A 552 38.43 25.88 -12.53
N GLY A 553 38.46 26.64 -13.59
CA GLY A 553 39.72 27.00 -14.24
C GLY A 553 40.65 27.54 -13.17
N ASP A 554 41.85 27.04 -13.19
CA ASP A 554 43.00 27.62 -12.51
C ASP A 554 43.24 28.98 -13.19
N ASP A 555 42.50 30.01 -12.77
CA ASP A 555 42.79 31.40 -13.10
C ASP A 555 43.99 31.84 -12.25
N SER A 556 45.13 31.24 -12.53
CA SER A 556 46.43 31.80 -12.21
C SER A 556 46.85 32.69 -13.40
N VAL A 557 46.45 33.93 -13.34
CA VAL A 557 47.24 35.03 -13.95
C VAL A 557 47.34 36.14 -12.94
#